data_9a234bcc25c48b8cdfaa490ef2105d5c
#
_entry.id   9a234bcc25c48b8cdfaa490ef2105d5c
#
_cell.length_a   1.000
_cell.length_b   1.000
_cell.length_c   1.000
_cell.angle_alpha   90.00
_cell.angle_beta   90.00
_cell.angle_gamma   90.00
#
_symmetry.space_group_name_H-M   'P 1'
#
loop_
_entity.id
_entity.type
_entity.pdbx_description
1 polymer ?
#
loop_
_entity_poly.entity_id
_entity_poly.type
_entity_poly.pdbx_seq_one_letter_code
_entity_poly.pdbx_strand_id
1 'polypeptide(L)'
;VPAPPEGIDIAAARALVDKAVEGIEGTGMGRLSADETAELLGHYGLTVVPGTTFEDVEEGVAAANEYGYPVALKVASGHLRHRMDMGGVRLGITSEEELRQAVEQMREDIAVTRETRLEVQPMVDRGQACTVISIEDPLMGPVVSFGLSGDAVDLLDDWAHATPPLSPGILEDMVSRPK
;
A
#
# COMPACT_ATOMS: atom_id res chain seq x y z
N VAL A 1 27.72 5.47 9.61
CA VAL A 1 26.29 5.27 9.31
C VAL A 1 25.57 6.49 9.85
N PRO A 2 24.78 7.22 9.06
CA PRO A 2 24.01 8.35 9.55
C PRO A 2 23.08 7.87 10.67
N ALA A 3 22.84 8.73 11.67
CA ALA A 3 21.86 8.44 12.70
C ALA A 3 20.47 8.32 12.07
N PRO A 4 19.61 7.39 12.53
CA PRO A 4 18.24 7.32 12.04
C PRO A 4 17.52 8.64 12.31
N PRO A 5 16.55 9.04 11.46
CA PRO A 5 15.71 10.19 11.71
C PRO A 5 15.02 10.12 13.09
N GLU A 6 14.69 11.28 13.65
CA GLU A 6 13.93 11.33 14.91
C GLU A 6 12.55 10.66 14.75
N GLY A 7 12.10 9.95 15.80
CA GLY A 7 10.78 9.30 15.82
C GLY A 7 10.76 7.87 15.25
N ILE A 8 11.90 7.31 14.84
CA ILE A 8 11.97 5.91 14.41
C ILE A 8 12.18 4.99 15.61
N ASP A 9 11.31 3.98 15.76
CA ASP A 9 11.44 2.91 16.75
C ASP A 9 11.89 1.58 16.11
N ILE A 10 13.20 1.47 15.90
CA ILE A 10 13.82 0.26 15.31
C ILE A 10 13.59 -0.98 16.19
N ALA A 11 13.51 -0.80 17.51
CA ALA A 11 13.36 -1.94 18.42
C ALA A 11 11.95 -2.54 18.32
N ALA A 12 10.91 -1.69 18.29
CA ALA A 12 9.54 -2.13 18.09
C ALA A 12 9.33 -2.74 16.69
N ALA A 13 9.88 -2.09 15.64
CA ALA A 13 9.84 -2.61 14.28
C ALA A 13 10.45 -4.03 14.18
N ARG A 14 11.61 -4.23 14.81
CA ARG A 14 12.26 -5.55 14.84
C ARG A 14 11.45 -6.58 15.60
N ALA A 15 10.90 -6.23 16.76
CA ALA A 15 10.09 -7.14 17.56
C ALA A 15 8.84 -7.62 16.80
N LEU A 16 8.21 -6.72 16.03
CA LEU A 16 7.08 -7.07 15.18
C LEU A 16 7.47 -8.08 14.10
N VAL A 17 8.60 -7.84 13.41
CA VAL A 17 9.09 -8.75 12.36
C VAL A 17 9.49 -10.10 12.96
N ASP A 18 10.22 -10.12 14.08
CA ASP A 18 10.64 -11.35 14.76
C ASP A 18 9.43 -12.21 15.13
N LYS A 19 8.36 -11.58 15.68
CA LYS A 19 7.11 -12.25 15.98
C LYS A 19 6.41 -12.82 14.75
N ALA A 20 6.41 -12.09 13.64
CA ALA A 20 5.82 -12.56 12.39
C ALA A 20 6.58 -13.75 11.80
N VAL A 21 7.90 -13.79 11.96
CA VAL A 21 8.77 -14.87 11.47
C VAL A 21 8.68 -16.11 12.33
N GLU A 22 8.48 -16.00 13.66
CA GLU A 22 8.33 -17.15 14.57
C GLU A 22 7.25 -18.14 14.17
N GLY A 23 6.20 -17.68 13.47
CA GLY A 23 5.10 -18.52 12.97
C GLY A 23 5.39 -19.23 11.64
N ILE A 24 6.56 -19.03 11.03
CA ILE A 24 6.91 -19.58 9.72
C ILE A 24 7.72 -20.86 9.89
N GLU A 25 7.13 -21.99 9.48
CA GLU A 25 7.83 -23.29 9.51
C GLU A 25 8.70 -23.48 8.25
N GLY A 26 9.94 -23.91 8.47
CA GLY A 26 10.89 -24.29 7.39
C GLY A 26 11.39 -23.10 6.55
N THR A 27 11.46 -23.28 5.24
CA THR A 27 11.85 -22.25 4.24
C THR A 27 10.66 -21.47 3.69
N GLY A 28 9.54 -21.45 4.42
CA GLY A 28 8.34 -20.75 4.03
C GLY A 28 8.53 -19.23 3.95
N MET A 29 7.72 -18.58 3.10
CA MET A 29 7.61 -17.11 3.09
C MET A 29 6.37 -16.71 3.89
N GLY A 30 6.55 -15.78 4.84
CA GLY A 30 5.45 -15.13 5.54
C GLY A 30 5.06 -13.81 4.87
N ARG A 31 3.84 -13.39 5.13
CA ARG A 31 3.34 -12.08 4.71
C ARG A 31 2.71 -11.40 5.92
N LEU A 32 3.10 -10.17 6.18
CA LEU A 32 2.41 -9.34 7.16
C LEU A 32 0.98 -9.04 6.69
N SER A 33 0.06 -9.00 7.62
CA SER A 33 -1.28 -8.45 7.38
C SER A 33 -1.23 -6.96 7.05
N ALA A 34 -2.34 -6.37 6.63
CA ALA A 34 -2.42 -4.94 6.37
C ALA A 34 -2.14 -4.12 7.64
N ASP A 35 -2.68 -4.55 8.79
CA ASP A 35 -2.50 -3.88 10.08
C ASP A 35 -1.05 -3.98 10.56
N GLU A 36 -0.44 -5.17 10.50
CA GLU A 36 0.99 -5.36 10.85
C GLU A 36 1.90 -4.55 9.92
N THR A 37 1.55 -4.45 8.63
CA THR A 37 2.30 -3.61 7.68
C THR A 37 2.18 -2.13 8.04
N ALA A 38 0.98 -1.66 8.39
CA ALA A 38 0.76 -0.28 8.81
C ALA A 38 1.50 0.03 10.11
N GLU A 39 1.48 -0.88 11.09
CA GLU A 39 2.21 -0.77 12.35
C GLU A 39 3.73 -0.71 12.10
N LEU A 40 4.26 -1.64 11.29
CA LEU A 40 5.68 -1.67 10.93
C LEU A 40 6.14 -0.36 10.28
N LEU A 41 5.40 0.13 9.29
CA LEU A 41 5.71 1.39 8.62
C LEU A 41 5.56 2.59 9.55
N GLY A 42 4.60 2.55 10.49
CA GLY A 42 4.42 3.55 11.53
C GLY A 42 5.66 3.68 12.43
N HIS A 43 6.33 2.59 12.80
CA HIS A 43 7.60 2.60 13.53
C HIS A 43 8.73 3.29 12.77
N TYR A 44 8.63 3.41 11.45
CA TYR A 44 9.53 4.18 10.59
C TYR A 44 9.02 5.58 10.25
N GLY A 45 7.95 6.04 10.91
CA GLY A 45 7.37 7.38 10.69
C GLY A 45 6.57 7.50 9.38
N LEU A 46 6.21 6.39 8.75
CA LEU A 46 5.41 6.36 7.53
C LEU A 46 3.94 6.10 7.88
N THR A 47 3.06 7.01 7.46
CA THR A 47 1.62 6.85 7.65
C THR A 47 1.03 6.08 6.46
N VAL A 48 0.40 4.95 6.75
CA VAL A 48 -0.38 4.20 5.76
C VAL A 48 -1.79 4.77 5.73
N VAL A 49 -2.32 4.99 4.54
CA VAL A 49 -3.73 5.40 4.38
C VAL A 49 -4.61 4.30 4.94
N PRO A 50 -5.48 4.60 5.91
CA PRO A 50 -6.34 3.60 6.50
C PRO A 50 -7.33 3.04 5.48
N GLY A 51 -7.80 1.83 5.71
CA GLY A 51 -8.83 1.21 4.89
C GLY A 51 -9.64 0.22 5.70
N THR A 52 -10.94 0.19 5.46
CA THR A 52 -11.84 -0.77 6.10
C THR A 52 -12.37 -1.74 5.05
N THR A 53 -12.05 -3.02 5.24
CA THR A 53 -12.60 -4.12 4.42
C THR A 53 -13.94 -4.54 4.99
N PHE A 54 -14.93 -4.73 4.14
CA PHE A 54 -16.28 -5.07 4.53
C PHE A 54 -16.97 -6.03 3.54
N GLU A 55 -17.96 -6.75 4.02
CA GLU A 55 -18.91 -7.53 3.20
C GLU A 55 -20.30 -6.93 3.29
N ASP A 56 -20.69 -6.41 4.44
CA ASP A 56 -21.96 -5.68 4.62
C ASP A 56 -21.79 -4.21 4.22
N VAL A 57 -22.68 -3.72 3.37
CA VAL A 57 -22.65 -2.33 2.91
C VAL A 57 -22.76 -1.32 4.05
N GLU A 58 -23.48 -1.67 5.12
CA GLU A 58 -23.62 -0.77 6.28
C GLU A 58 -22.29 -0.57 7.02
N GLU A 59 -21.43 -1.59 7.08
CA GLU A 59 -20.07 -1.47 7.63
C GLU A 59 -19.23 -0.51 6.77
N GLY A 60 -19.31 -0.64 5.43
CA GLY A 60 -18.64 0.24 4.49
C GLY A 60 -19.10 1.69 4.60
N VAL A 61 -20.40 1.91 4.75
CA VAL A 61 -20.98 3.24 4.95
C VAL A 61 -20.55 3.85 6.28
N ALA A 62 -20.57 3.08 7.36
CA ALA A 62 -20.11 3.54 8.67
C ALA A 62 -18.64 3.99 8.63
N ALA A 63 -17.78 3.19 8.00
CA ALA A 63 -16.37 3.54 7.82
C ALA A 63 -16.17 4.79 6.94
N ALA A 64 -16.92 4.91 5.84
CA ALA A 64 -16.87 6.09 4.98
C ALA A 64 -17.30 7.37 5.69
N ASN A 65 -18.31 7.28 6.56
CA ASN A 65 -18.76 8.40 7.39
C ASN A 65 -17.71 8.81 8.43
N GLU A 66 -16.96 7.84 8.97
CA GLU A 66 -15.84 8.10 9.89
C GLU A 66 -14.67 8.76 9.17
N TYR A 67 -14.29 8.28 8.00
CA TYR A 67 -13.21 8.86 7.19
C TYR A 67 -13.53 10.25 6.65
N GLY A 68 -14.81 10.53 6.40
CA GLY A 68 -15.27 11.70 5.68
C GLY A 68 -15.14 11.54 4.15
N TYR A 69 -16.14 12.05 3.45
CA TYR A 69 -16.12 12.05 1.97
C TYR A 69 -15.21 13.17 1.42
N PRO A 70 -14.58 12.98 0.24
CA PRO A 70 -14.74 11.85 -0.66
C PRO A 70 -13.93 10.62 -0.25
N VAL A 71 -14.41 9.43 -0.64
CA VAL A 71 -13.75 8.15 -0.41
C VAL A 71 -13.46 7.39 -1.72
N ALA A 72 -12.59 6.40 -1.63
CA ALA A 72 -12.35 5.41 -2.68
C ALA A 72 -12.94 4.06 -2.26
N LEU A 73 -13.54 3.33 -3.21
CA LEU A 73 -14.01 1.97 -3.06
C LEU A 73 -13.15 1.05 -3.93
N LYS A 74 -12.68 -0.05 -3.36
CA LYS A 74 -11.80 -1.02 -4.03
C LYS A 74 -12.25 -2.44 -3.75
N VAL A 75 -11.90 -3.36 -4.64
CA VAL A 75 -11.99 -4.79 -4.37
C VAL A 75 -10.87 -5.18 -3.40
N ALA A 76 -11.16 -5.93 -2.35
CA ALA A 76 -10.17 -6.33 -1.34
C ALA A 76 -9.10 -7.29 -1.89
N SER A 77 -9.40 -8.02 -2.98
CA SER A 77 -8.46 -8.93 -3.64
C SER A 77 -7.27 -8.19 -4.26
N GLY A 78 -6.06 -8.63 -3.91
CA GLY A 78 -4.82 -8.03 -4.41
C GLY A 78 -4.66 -8.05 -5.94
N HIS A 79 -5.32 -8.98 -6.63
CA HIS A 79 -5.25 -9.10 -8.09
C HIS A 79 -6.16 -8.10 -8.82
N LEU A 80 -7.22 -7.64 -8.17
CA LEU A 80 -8.22 -6.76 -8.77
C LEU A 80 -8.17 -5.32 -8.26
N ARG A 81 -7.57 -5.09 -7.08
CA ARG A 81 -7.61 -3.79 -6.40
C ARG A 81 -6.95 -2.63 -7.16
N HIS A 82 -6.19 -2.90 -8.22
CA HIS A 82 -5.55 -1.90 -9.08
C HIS A 82 -6.08 -1.91 -10.51
N ARG A 83 -7.04 -2.78 -10.81
CA ARG A 83 -7.59 -2.97 -12.14
C ARG A 83 -8.83 -2.08 -12.34
N MET A 84 -8.60 -0.81 -12.70
CA MET A 84 -9.67 0.13 -13.05
C MET A 84 -10.44 -0.34 -14.29
N ASP A 85 -9.75 -0.95 -15.24
CA ASP A 85 -10.30 -1.51 -16.48
C ASP A 85 -11.27 -2.69 -16.23
N MET A 86 -11.17 -3.35 -15.08
CA MET A 86 -12.07 -4.42 -14.65
C MET A 86 -13.09 -3.99 -13.58
N GLY A 87 -13.27 -2.68 -13.36
CA GLY A 87 -14.20 -2.18 -12.35
C GLY A 87 -13.75 -2.37 -10.90
N GLY A 88 -12.49 -2.77 -10.67
CA GLY A 88 -11.95 -3.08 -9.33
C GLY A 88 -11.71 -1.87 -8.42
N VAL A 89 -11.83 -0.64 -8.95
CA VAL A 89 -11.61 0.62 -8.21
C VAL A 89 -12.60 1.69 -8.65
N ARG A 90 -13.18 2.39 -7.69
CA ARG A 90 -13.97 3.61 -7.90
C ARG A 90 -13.44 4.71 -7.00
N LEU A 91 -13.15 5.86 -7.57
CA LEU A 91 -12.53 6.99 -6.88
C LEU A 91 -13.49 8.17 -6.80
N GLY A 92 -13.32 8.98 -5.75
CA GLY A 92 -14.01 10.26 -5.63
C GLY A 92 -15.49 10.14 -5.30
N ILE A 93 -15.89 9.11 -4.58
CA ILE A 93 -17.27 8.92 -4.09
C ILE A 93 -17.54 9.98 -3.03
N THR A 94 -18.56 10.82 -3.24
CA THR A 94 -18.79 12.04 -2.48
C THR A 94 -19.94 11.95 -1.48
N SER A 95 -20.72 10.87 -1.50
CA SER A 95 -21.87 10.70 -0.62
C SER A 95 -22.15 9.24 -0.30
N GLU A 96 -22.91 9.00 0.77
CA GLU A 96 -23.38 7.67 1.16
C GLU A 96 -24.19 7.01 0.04
N GLU A 97 -25.09 7.76 -0.59
CA GLU A 97 -25.93 7.23 -1.67
C GLU A 97 -25.09 6.79 -2.87
N GLU A 98 -24.10 7.58 -3.25
CA GLU A 98 -23.15 7.24 -4.30
C GLU A 98 -22.31 6.00 -3.93
N LEU A 99 -21.92 5.87 -2.64
CA LEU A 99 -21.20 4.69 -2.15
C LEU A 99 -22.05 3.43 -2.27
N ARG A 100 -23.32 3.47 -1.88
CA ARG A 100 -24.23 2.32 -1.98
C ARG A 100 -24.41 1.86 -3.42
N GLN A 101 -24.61 2.80 -4.33
CA GLN A 101 -24.72 2.51 -5.76
C GLN A 101 -23.42 1.94 -6.33
N ALA A 102 -22.27 2.50 -5.90
CA ALA A 102 -20.95 2.01 -6.31
C ALA A 102 -20.67 0.58 -5.82
N VAL A 103 -21.09 0.24 -4.60
CA VAL A 103 -20.97 -1.12 -4.04
C VAL A 103 -21.81 -2.11 -4.85
N GLU A 104 -23.07 -1.78 -5.13
CA GLU A 104 -23.95 -2.65 -5.91
C GLU A 104 -23.38 -2.92 -7.31
N GLN A 105 -23.01 -1.86 -8.02
CA GLN A 105 -22.43 -1.94 -9.37
C GLN A 105 -21.10 -2.72 -9.36
N MET A 106 -20.22 -2.46 -8.39
CA MET A 106 -18.93 -3.17 -8.30
C MET A 106 -19.13 -4.66 -8.06
N ARG A 107 -20.09 -5.05 -7.24
CA ARG A 107 -20.43 -6.46 -7.01
C ARG A 107 -20.94 -7.16 -8.26
N GLU A 108 -21.72 -6.46 -9.08
CA GLU A 108 -22.13 -6.99 -10.37
C GLU A 108 -20.95 -7.17 -11.31
N ASP A 109 -20.08 -6.16 -11.42
CA ASP A 109 -18.90 -6.17 -12.31
C ASP A 109 -17.92 -7.31 -11.94
N ILE A 110 -17.76 -7.60 -10.64
CA ILE A 110 -16.82 -8.63 -10.17
C ILE A 110 -17.47 -9.97 -9.85
N ALA A 111 -18.75 -10.17 -10.13
CA ALA A 111 -19.50 -11.39 -9.76
C ALA A 111 -18.84 -12.69 -10.23
N VAL A 112 -18.14 -12.66 -11.37
CA VAL A 112 -17.42 -13.81 -11.93
C VAL A 112 -16.18 -14.21 -11.10
N THR A 113 -15.64 -13.32 -10.28
CA THR A 113 -14.38 -13.52 -9.52
C THR A 113 -14.59 -14.25 -8.20
N ARG A 114 -15.84 -14.33 -7.71
CA ARG A 114 -16.23 -14.83 -6.38
C ARG A 114 -15.64 -14.04 -5.22
N GLU A 115 -15.05 -12.88 -5.46
CA GLU A 115 -14.64 -11.97 -4.38
C GLU A 115 -15.86 -11.18 -3.90
N THR A 116 -16.11 -11.21 -2.61
CA THR A 116 -17.26 -10.53 -1.98
C THR A 116 -16.84 -9.33 -1.15
N ARG A 117 -15.55 -9.29 -0.75
CA ARG A 117 -15.04 -8.25 0.14
C ARG A 117 -14.60 -7.03 -0.64
N LEU A 118 -15.09 -5.89 -0.21
CA LEU A 118 -14.70 -4.58 -0.70
C LEU A 118 -13.94 -3.83 0.38
N GLU A 119 -13.24 -2.79 0.01
CA GLU A 119 -12.48 -1.93 0.90
C GLU A 119 -12.82 -0.47 0.60
N VAL A 120 -13.16 0.29 1.64
CA VAL A 120 -13.32 1.74 1.57
C VAL A 120 -12.10 2.42 2.20
N GLN A 121 -11.63 3.48 1.56
CA GLN A 121 -10.48 4.27 2.01
C GLN A 121 -10.77 5.76 1.82
N PRO A 122 -10.21 6.67 2.66
CA PRO A 122 -10.26 8.10 2.37
C PRO A 122 -9.49 8.40 1.07
N MET A 123 -9.94 9.41 0.35
CA MET A 123 -9.16 9.94 -0.78
C MET A 123 -7.93 10.66 -0.25
N VAL A 124 -6.82 10.52 -0.96
CA VAL A 124 -5.61 11.30 -0.72
C VAL A 124 -5.52 12.43 -1.73
N ASP A 125 -4.88 13.52 -1.33
CA ASP A 125 -4.61 14.65 -2.20
C ASP A 125 -3.77 14.23 -3.42
N ARG A 126 -3.95 14.95 -4.52
CA ARG A 126 -3.15 14.72 -5.72
C ARG A 126 -1.68 15.06 -5.45
N GLY A 127 -0.81 14.15 -5.79
CA GLY A 127 0.64 14.29 -5.67
C GLY A 127 1.36 13.45 -6.70
N GLN A 128 2.68 13.52 -6.68
CA GLN A 128 3.50 12.61 -7.49
C GLN A 128 3.54 11.25 -6.80
N ALA A 129 2.98 10.24 -7.47
CA ALA A 129 3.09 8.88 -6.99
C ALA A 129 4.50 8.34 -7.20
N CYS A 130 5.05 7.72 -6.15
CA CYS A 130 6.37 7.10 -6.17
C CYS A 130 6.28 5.68 -5.61
N THR A 131 7.19 4.82 -6.03
CA THR A 131 7.34 3.48 -5.50
C THR A 131 8.73 3.31 -4.91
N VAL A 132 8.79 2.77 -3.69
CA VAL A 132 10.03 2.32 -3.05
C VAL A 132 9.94 0.81 -2.89
N ILE A 133 10.95 0.10 -3.37
CA ILE A 133 11.06 -1.35 -3.23
C ILE A 133 12.33 -1.66 -2.46
N SER A 134 12.26 -2.56 -1.47
CA SER A 134 13.42 -3.12 -0.80
C SER A 134 13.38 -4.63 -0.92
N ILE A 135 14.47 -5.20 -1.42
CA ILE A 135 14.62 -6.65 -1.57
C ILE A 135 15.95 -7.10 -0.99
N GLU A 136 16.01 -8.34 -0.58
CA GLU A 136 17.27 -9.03 -0.27
C GLU A 136 17.70 -9.83 -1.49
N ASP A 137 18.74 -9.35 -2.18
CA ASP A 137 19.28 -10.04 -3.34
C ASP A 137 20.31 -11.11 -2.86
N PRO A 138 20.23 -12.35 -3.33
CA PRO A 138 21.13 -13.43 -2.87
C PRO A 138 22.62 -13.19 -3.12
N LEU A 139 22.97 -12.33 -4.08
CA LEU A 139 24.37 -12.05 -4.46
C LEU A 139 24.83 -10.68 -3.94
N MET A 140 23.94 -9.68 -3.92
CA MET A 140 24.29 -8.30 -3.60
C MET A 140 23.87 -7.89 -2.18
N GLY A 141 23.06 -8.70 -1.51
CA GLY A 141 22.45 -8.32 -0.22
C GLY A 141 21.26 -7.34 -0.41
N PRO A 142 20.98 -6.48 0.56
CA PRO A 142 19.85 -5.58 0.50
C PRO A 142 19.99 -4.54 -0.63
N VAL A 143 18.97 -4.42 -1.46
CA VAL A 143 18.87 -3.42 -2.53
C VAL A 143 17.62 -2.60 -2.32
N VAL A 144 17.75 -1.28 -2.40
CA VAL A 144 16.64 -0.32 -2.39
C VAL A 144 16.50 0.28 -3.77
N SER A 145 15.28 0.31 -4.27
CA SER A 145 14.91 0.88 -5.57
C SER A 145 13.89 1.99 -5.36
N PHE A 146 14.05 3.09 -6.07
CA PHE A 146 13.12 4.21 -6.11
C PHE A 146 12.73 4.49 -7.56
N GLY A 147 11.45 4.68 -7.81
CA GLY A 147 10.92 5.07 -9.10
C GLY A 147 9.64 5.88 -8.96
N LEU A 148 9.26 6.60 -10.00
CA LEU A 148 7.92 7.18 -10.09
C LEU A 148 6.92 6.04 -10.32
N SER A 149 5.63 6.29 -10.00
CA SER A 149 4.56 5.31 -10.22
C SER A 149 3.57 5.82 -11.27
N GLY A 150 2.95 4.88 -11.97
CA GLY A 150 1.92 5.14 -12.96
C GLY A 150 2.18 4.36 -14.26
N ASP A 151 1.14 4.11 -15.05
CA ASP A 151 1.18 3.25 -16.24
C ASP A 151 2.29 3.62 -17.24
N ALA A 152 2.57 4.90 -17.42
CA ALA A 152 3.64 5.37 -18.30
C ALA A 152 5.03 5.09 -17.75
N VAL A 153 5.19 5.10 -16.42
CA VAL A 153 6.46 4.88 -15.75
C VAL A 153 6.81 3.40 -15.71
N ASP A 154 5.83 2.54 -15.51
CA ASP A 154 6.01 1.09 -15.57
C ASP A 154 6.49 0.65 -16.96
N LEU A 155 6.09 1.38 -18.02
CA LEU A 155 6.54 1.13 -19.37
C LEU A 155 7.97 1.62 -19.63
N LEU A 156 8.41 2.69 -18.96
CA LEU A 156 9.73 3.30 -19.14
C LEU A 156 10.82 2.59 -18.34
N ASP A 157 10.43 1.83 -17.29
CA ASP A 157 11.34 1.10 -16.39
C ASP A 157 12.45 1.99 -15.80
N ASP A 158 12.07 3.24 -15.43
CA ASP A 158 13.02 4.26 -14.96
C ASP A 158 13.18 4.18 -13.44
N TRP A 159 14.15 3.41 -13.01
CA TRP A 159 14.46 3.13 -11.61
C TRP A 159 15.85 3.58 -11.22
N ALA A 160 15.98 4.13 -10.01
CA ALA A 160 17.25 4.32 -9.33
C ALA A 160 17.44 3.22 -8.29
N HIS A 161 18.60 2.59 -8.28
CA HIS A 161 18.93 1.49 -7.36
C HIS A 161 20.16 1.86 -6.53
N ALA A 162 20.15 1.45 -5.26
CA ALA A 162 21.31 1.55 -4.38
C ALA A 162 21.31 0.46 -3.32
N THR A 163 22.50 0.16 -2.79
CA THR A 163 22.68 -0.78 -1.68
C THR A 163 22.93 -0.03 -0.37
N PRO A 164 22.25 -0.38 0.73
CA PRO A 164 22.53 0.21 2.04
C PRO A 164 23.98 -0.04 2.51
N PRO A 165 24.56 0.84 3.34
CA PRO A 165 23.92 2.03 3.95
C PRO A 165 23.83 3.21 3.00
N LEU A 166 22.67 3.87 2.96
CA LEU A 166 22.43 5.02 2.09
C LEU A 166 22.86 6.31 2.80
N SER A 167 23.78 7.05 2.20
CA SER A 167 24.11 8.40 2.66
C SER A 167 23.07 9.42 2.16
N PRO A 168 22.95 10.60 2.81
CA PRO A 168 22.04 11.65 2.33
C PRO A 168 22.24 12.01 0.85
N GLY A 169 23.48 12.08 0.38
CA GLY A 169 23.77 12.37 -1.03
C GLY A 169 23.34 11.26 -2.00
N ILE A 170 23.43 9.98 -1.59
CA ILE A 170 22.91 8.86 -2.40
C ILE A 170 21.38 8.92 -2.46
N LEU A 171 20.71 9.22 -1.34
CA LEU A 171 19.25 9.36 -1.30
C LEU A 171 18.78 10.51 -2.20
N GLU A 172 19.43 11.67 -2.14
CA GLU A 172 19.12 12.83 -2.98
C GLU A 172 19.30 12.51 -4.48
N ASP A 173 20.38 11.81 -4.84
CA ASP A 173 20.64 11.35 -6.19
C ASP A 173 19.57 10.34 -6.66
N MET A 174 19.21 9.36 -5.83
CA MET A 174 18.17 8.37 -6.13
C MET A 174 16.81 9.01 -6.42
N VAL A 175 16.41 9.99 -5.60
CA VAL A 175 15.09 10.64 -5.73
C VAL A 175 15.04 11.58 -6.94
N SER A 176 16.18 12.14 -7.35
CA SER A 176 16.27 13.09 -8.47
C SER A 176 16.49 12.46 -9.85
N ARG A 177 16.86 11.17 -9.92
CA ARG A 177 17.15 10.47 -11.19
C ARG A 177 15.93 10.15 -12.03
N PRO A 178 14.85 9.51 -11.51
CA PRO A 178 13.68 9.18 -12.32
C PRO A 178 12.98 10.43 -12.83
N LYS A 179 12.53 10.41 -14.09
CA LYS A 179 11.99 11.59 -14.81
C LYS A 179 10.58 11.34 -15.34
#